data_d70dc4915873f30523faa86dd2b8ac77
#
_entry.id   d70dc4915873f30523faa86dd2b8ac77
#
_cell.length_a   1.000
_cell.length_b   1.000
_cell.length_c   1.000
_cell.angle_alpha   90.00
_cell.angle_beta   90.00
_cell.angle_gamma   90.00
#
_symmetry.space_group_name_H-M   'P 1'
#
loop_
_entity.id
_entity.type
_entity.pdbx_description
1 polymer ?
#
loop_
_entity_poly.entity_id
_entity_poly.type
_entity_poly.pdbx_seq_one_letter_code
_entity_poly.pdbx_strand_id
1 'polypeptide(L)'
;MKYAIIAAGNGSRLAKEGITVPKPLVQINGETLIDRLIRVFCNNNATEIVVVCNEEMTDVATHLAHIQQHKLKDKNTTLRFIAKSTPSSMHSFEAISKWLTHEPFVLTTVDTIFNENEFKTYIDAFTKAIENGVQAYMGVTPFVDDEKPLYVGTDNNLNITGFYDQNIHNCSYISGGIYGLHPKTLQTLHHCIEQN
;
A
#
# COMPACT_ATOMS: atom_id res chain seq x y z
N MET A 1 -12.77 2.48 7.84
CA MET A 1 -11.80 2.95 6.83
C MET A 1 -11.43 1.80 5.91
N LYS A 2 -11.22 2.06 4.62
CA LYS A 2 -10.74 1.07 3.66
C LYS A 2 -9.22 1.03 3.61
N TYR A 3 -8.67 -0.13 3.30
CA TYR A 3 -7.25 -0.34 3.07
C TYR A 3 -7.02 -1.04 1.73
N ALA A 4 -5.96 -0.65 1.03
CA ALA A 4 -5.61 -1.21 -0.27
C ALA A 4 -4.17 -1.70 -0.28
N ILE A 5 -3.92 -2.87 -0.88
CA ILE A 5 -2.60 -3.49 -0.96
C ILE A 5 -2.23 -3.74 -2.42
N ILE A 6 -1.12 -3.16 -2.86
CA ILE A 6 -0.51 -3.50 -4.15
C ILE A 6 0.44 -4.68 -3.94
N ALA A 7 0.08 -5.83 -4.48
CA ALA A 7 0.82 -7.09 -4.38
C ALA A 7 1.07 -7.74 -5.76
N ALA A 8 0.94 -6.97 -6.85
CA ALA A 8 1.06 -7.49 -8.22
C ALA A 8 2.49 -7.45 -8.80
N GLY A 9 3.48 -7.01 -8.03
CA GLY A 9 4.89 -6.98 -8.46
C GLY A 9 5.47 -8.39 -8.65
N ASN A 10 6.29 -8.58 -9.69
CA ASN A 10 6.84 -9.89 -10.06
C ASN A 10 7.91 -10.44 -9.09
N GLY A 11 8.32 -9.69 -8.06
CA GLY A 11 9.32 -10.15 -7.10
C GLY A 11 10.70 -10.49 -7.71
N SER A 12 11.03 -9.91 -8.86
CA SER A 12 12.22 -10.27 -9.66
C SER A 12 13.55 -10.12 -8.90
N ARG A 13 13.62 -9.24 -7.90
CA ARG A 13 14.82 -9.08 -7.05
C ARG A 13 14.98 -10.30 -6.13
N LEU A 14 13.92 -10.69 -5.42
CA LEU A 14 13.92 -11.86 -4.55
C LEU A 14 14.22 -13.15 -5.32
N ALA A 15 13.70 -13.27 -6.54
CA ALA A 15 14.00 -14.41 -7.43
C ALA A 15 15.50 -14.49 -7.80
N LYS A 16 16.18 -13.35 -7.98
CA LYS A 16 17.65 -13.30 -8.22
C LYS A 16 18.45 -13.72 -6.99
N GLU A 17 17.91 -13.55 -5.80
CA GLU A 17 18.49 -13.99 -4.53
C GLU A 17 18.15 -15.44 -4.18
N GLY A 18 17.51 -16.18 -5.10
CA GLY A 18 17.13 -17.59 -4.91
C GLY A 18 15.83 -17.82 -4.14
N ILE A 19 15.07 -16.76 -3.85
CA ILE A 19 13.77 -16.88 -3.18
C ILE A 19 12.71 -17.16 -4.25
N THR A 20 12.18 -18.39 -4.25
CA THR A 20 11.16 -18.86 -5.22
C THR A 20 9.72 -18.60 -4.77
N VAL A 21 9.53 -18.29 -3.48
CA VAL A 21 8.20 -17.99 -2.93
C VAL A 21 7.73 -16.62 -3.43
N PRO A 22 6.47 -16.48 -3.90
CA PRO A 22 5.91 -15.18 -4.26
C PRO A 22 6.05 -14.16 -3.12
N LYS A 23 6.46 -12.93 -3.44
CA LYS A 23 6.74 -11.88 -2.45
C LYS A 23 5.65 -11.73 -1.37
N PRO A 24 4.34 -11.73 -1.70
CA PRO A 24 3.30 -11.63 -0.68
C PRO A 24 3.30 -12.78 0.35
N LEU A 25 3.83 -13.95 -0.02
CA LEU A 25 3.89 -15.15 0.83
C LEU A 25 5.23 -15.34 1.53
N VAL A 26 6.20 -14.44 1.32
CA VAL A 26 7.46 -14.44 2.10
C VAL A 26 7.12 -14.22 3.57
N GLN A 27 7.76 -15.01 4.45
CA GLN A 27 7.52 -14.96 5.87
C GLN A 27 8.57 -14.12 6.61
N ILE A 28 8.10 -13.30 7.54
CA ILE A 28 8.91 -12.61 8.54
C ILE A 28 8.40 -13.05 9.91
N ASN A 29 9.26 -13.62 10.74
CA ASN A 29 8.90 -14.13 12.05
C ASN A 29 7.71 -15.11 12.05
N GLY A 30 7.59 -15.95 11.00
CA GLY A 30 6.52 -16.95 10.88
C GLY A 30 5.18 -16.45 10.37
N GLU A 31 5.06 -15.16 10.00
CA GLU A 31 3.85 -14.57 9.41
C GLU A 31 4.17 -14.08 7.98
N THR A 32 3.29 -14.37 7.00
CA THR A 32 3.50 -13.87 5.64
C THR A 32 3.30 -12.35 5.57
N LEU A 33 3.96 -11.69 4.61
CA LEU A 33 3.82 -10.25 4.41
C LEU A 33 2.35 -9.83 4.23
N ILE A 34 1.58 -10.61 3.47
CA ILE A 34 0.17 -10.31 3.23
C ILE A 34 -0.70 -10.55 4.47
N ASP A 35 -0.48 -11.63 5.23
CA ASP A 35 -1.21 -11.89 6.48
C ASP A 35 -0.95 -10.79 7.51
N ARG A 36 0.31 -10.35 7.63
CA ARG A 36 0.71 -9.27 8.51
C ARG A 36 -0.06 -7.99 8.21
N LEU A 37 -0.10 -7.54 6.94
CA LEU A 37 -0.83 -6.33 6.57
C LEU A 37 -2.33 -6.48 6.85
N ILE A 38 -2.94 -7.61 6.48
CA ILE A 38 -4.36 -7.87 6.73
C ILE A 38 -4.67 -7.82 8.24
N ARG A 39 -3.84 -8.45 9.07
CA ARG A 39 -3.98 -8.42 10.53
C ARG A 39 -3.86 -7.00 11.08
N VAL A 40 -2.84 -6.26 10.65
CA VAL A 40 -2.64 -4.86 11.09
C VAL A 40 -3.82 -3.99 10.70
N PHE A 41 -4.34 -4.13 9.48
CA PHE A 41 -5.48 -3.35 9.03
C PHE A 41 -6.77 -3.71 9.78
N CYS A 42 -7.01 -4.99 10.06
CA CYS A 42 -8.11 -5.42 10.93
C CYS A 42 -8.00 -4.79 12.33
N ASN A 43 -6.80 -4.74 12.89
CA ASN A 43 -6.55 -4.13 14.21
C ASN A 43 -6.72 -2.59 14.20
N ASN A 44 -6.70 -1.97 13.00
CA ASN A 44 -6.97 -0.55 12.78
C ASN A 44 -8.35 -0.30 12.13
N ASN A 45 -9.34 -1.10 12.52
CA ASN A 45 -10.75 -0.93 12.16
C ASN A 45 -11.02 -0.92 10.64
N ALA A 46 -10.37 -1.82 9.90
CA ALA A 46 -10.67 -2.00 8.48
C ALA A 46 -12.14 -2.40 8.28
N THR A 47 -12.87 -1.63 7.47
CA THR A 47 -14.21 -2.01 6.97
C THR A 47 -14.08 -2.89 5.74
N GLU A 48 -13.12 -2.57 4.88
CA GLU A 48 -12.81 -3.32 3.67
C GLU A 48 -11.31 -3.29 3.39
N ILE A 49 -10.76 -4.44 3.01
CA ILE A 49 -9.38 -4.59 2.52
C ILE A 49 -9.46 -5.01 1.06
N VAL A 50 -8.78 -4.26 0.20
CA VAL A 50 -8.77 -4.47 -1.25
C VAL A 50 -7.35 -4.82 -1.69
N VAL A 51 -7.17 -5.92 -2.42
CA VAL A 51 -5.86 -6.40 -2.85
C VAL A 51 -5.83 -6.58 -4.37
N VAL A 52 -4.75 -6.12 -5.01
CA VAL A 52 -4.39 -6.57 -6.34
C VAL A 52 -3.15 -7.45 -6.25
N CYS A 53 -3.25 -8.69 -6.75
CA CYS A 53 -2.12 -9.61 -6.85
C CYS A 53 -1.86 -9.95 -8.33
N ASN A 54 -0.68 -10.50 -8.61
CA ASN A 54 -0.31 -10.93 -9.95
C ASN A 54 -1.10 -12.20 -10.33
N GLU A 55 -1.68 -12.25 -11.52
CA GLU A 55 -2.47 -13.39 -12.00
C GLU A 55 -1.63 -14.67 -12.21
N GLU A 56 -0.32 -14.53 -12.46
CA GLU A 56 0.60 -15.66 -12.56
C GLU A 56 0.93 -16.29 -11.20
N MET A 57 0.66 -15.58 -10.11
CA MET A 57 0.91 -16.04 -8.73
C MET A 57 -0.33 -16.70 -8.14
N THR A 58 -0.74 -17.85 -8.67
CA THR A 58 -1.96 -18.58 -8.26
C THR A 58 -1.99 -18.93 -6.77
N ASP A 59 -0.83 -19.18 -6.15
CA ASP A 59 -0.71 -19.47 -4.72
C ASP A 59 -1.15 -18.27 -3.86
N VAL A 60 -0.85 -17.04 -4.31
CA VAL A 60 -1.28 -15.82 -3.62
C VAL A 60 -2.79 -15.67 -3.69
N ALA A 61 -3.40 -15.87 -4.87
CA ALA A 61 -4.84 -15.80 -5.03
C ALA A 61 -5.57 -16.87 -4.20
N THR A 62 -5.04 -18.10 -4.17
CA THR A 62 -5.55 -19.21 -3.34
C THR A 62 -5.46 -18.87 -1.85
N HIS A 63 -4.34 -18.30 -1.41
CA HIS A 63 -4.15 -17.88 -0.02
C HIS A 63 -5.13 -16.76 0.38
N LEU A 64 -5.33 -15.74 -0.47
CA LEU A 64 -6.32 -14.68 -0.25
C LEU A 64 -7.75 -15.21 -0.17
N ALA A 65 -8.12 -16.15 -1.05
CA ALA A 65 -9.43 -16.81 -1.01
C ALA A 65 -9.63 -17.58 0.31
N HIS A 66 -8.59 -18.28 0.79
CA HIS A 66 -8.63 -18.96 2.09
C HIS A 66 -8.82 -17.98 3.26
N ILE A 67 -8.11 -16.84 3.26
CA ILE A 67 -8.29 -15.80 4.29
C ILE A 67 -9.73 -15.28 4.28
N GLN A 68 -10.26 -14.96 3.09
CA GLN A 68 -11.62 -14.45 2.91
C GLN A 68 -12.66 -15.41 3.48
N GLN A 69 -12.51 -16.71 3.22
CA GLN A 69 -13.49 -17.73 3.60
C GLN A 69 -13.39 -18.16 5.07
N HIS A 70 -12.20 -18.14 5.66
CA HIS A 70 -11.94 -18.76 6.96
C HIS A 70 -11.48 -17.79 8.05
N LYS A 71 -10.62 -16.82 7.73
CA LYS A 71 -10.06 -15.92 8.74
C LYS A 71 -10.91 -14.67 8.99
N LEU A 72 -11.68 -14.23 7.99
CA LEU A 72 -12.49 -13.02 8.05
C LEU A 72 -13.99 -13.27 8.07
N LYS A 73 -14.43 -14.53 8.00
CA LYS A 73 -15.84 -14.90 7.93
C LYS A 73 -16.72 -14.30 9.03
N ASP A 74 -16.18 -14.21 10.25
CA ASP A 74 -16.90 -13.72 11.43
C ASP A 74 -16.43 -12.31 11.87
N LYS A 75 -15.67 -11.61 11.02
CA LYS A 75 -15.20 -10.25 11.27
C LYS A 75 -16.01 -9.23 10.47
N ASN A 76 -16.11 -8.01 11.00
CA ASN A 76 -16.76 -6.89 10.32
C ASN A 76 -15.89 -6.31 9.17
N THR A 77 -14.89 -7.05 8.71
CA THR A 77 -13.96 -6.66 7.65
C THR A 77 -14.20 -7.51 6.40
N THR A 78 -14.47 -6.87 5.29
CA THR A 78 -14.55 -7.55 3.98
C THR A 78 -13.19 -7.56 3.30
N LEU A 79 -12.79 -8.70 2.74
CA LEU A 79 -11.62 -8.81 1.85
C LEU A 79 -12.10 -8.95 0.41
N ARG A 80 -11.64 -8.06 -0.48
CA ARG A 80 -11.78 -8.20 -1.94
C ARG A 80 -10.42 -8.29 -2.57
N PHE A 81 -10.28 -9.09 -3.61
CA PHE A 81 -9.05 -9.12 -4.38
C PHE A 81 -9.29 -9.34 -5.86
N ILE A 82 -8.34 -8.94 -6.67
CA ILE A 82 -8.27 -9.23 -8.10
C ILE A 82 -6.87 -9.75 -8.43
N ALA A 83 -6.82 -10.83 -9.20
CA ALA A 83 -5.60 -11.33 -9.81
C ALA A 83 -5.48 -10.69 -11.20
N LYS A 84 -4.45 -9.84 -11.39
CA LYS A 84 -4.21 -9.13 -12.64
C LYS A 84 -2.74 -8.73 -12.74
N SER A 85 -2.10 -9.10 -13.84
CA SER A 85 -0.78 -8.56 -14.20
C SER A 85 -0.95 -7.14 -14.72
N THR A 86 -0.10 -6.24 -14.27
CA THR A 86 -0.18 -4.81 -14.61
C THR A 86 1.20 -4.25 -14.96
N PRO A 87 1.29 -3.25 -15.86
CA PRO A 87 2.57 -2.70 -16.28
C PRO A 87 3.33 -1.96 -15.17
N SER A 88 2.62 -1.39 -14.19
CA SER A 88 3.23 -0.63 -13.09
C SER A 88 2.34 -0.64 -11.84
N SER A 89 2.88 -0.15 -10.71
CA SER A 89 2.12 0.03 -9.47
C SER A 89 0.94 1.00 -9.62
N MET A 90 1.05 2.00 -10.49
CA MET A 90 -0.03 2.93 -10.81
C MET A 90 -1.20 2.20 -11.49
N HIS A 91 -0.93 1.32 -12.46
CA HIS A 91 -1.95 0.48 -13.11
C HIS A 91 -2.53 -0.56 -12.13
N SER A 92 -1.73 -1.05 -11.19
CA SER A 92 -2.23 -1.92 -10.12
C SER A 92 -3.21 -1.17 -9.22
N PHE A 93 -2.89 0.07 -8.86
CA PHE A 93 -3.78 0.93 -8.08
C PHE A 93 -5.07 1.23 -8.84
N GLU A 94 -4.97 1.55 -10.13
CA GLU A 94 -6.13 1.79 -10.98
C GLU A 94 -7.07 0.57 -11.03
N ALA A 95 -6.53 -0.65 -11.15
CA ALA A 95 -7.32 -1.88 -11.23
C ALA A 95 -8.26 -2.09 -10.03
N ILE A 96 -7.91 -1.57 -8.84
CA ILE A 96 -8.69 -1.67 -7.61
C ILE A 96 -9.42 -0.37 -7.24
N SER A 97 -9.19 0.74 -7.93
CA SER A 97 -9.70 2.08 -7.62
C SER A 97 -11.22 2.13 -7.53
N LYS A 98 -11.93 1.33 -8.34
CA LYS A 98 -13.40 1.24 -8.36
C LYS A 98 -14.03 0.85 -7.00
N TRP A 99 -13.27 0.21 -6.12
CA TRP A 99 -13.71 -0.18 -4.78
C TRP A 99 -13.36 0.87 -3.71
N LEU A 100 -12.63 1.94 -4.08
CA LEU A 100 -12.08 2.95 -3.17
C LEU A 100 -12.77 4.34 -3.30
N THR A 101 -13.95 4.40 -3.91
CA THR A 101 -14.58 5.65 -4.37
C THR A 101 -15.36 6.44 -3.31
N HIS A 102 -15.71 5.83 -2.16
CA HIS A 102 -16.72 6.42 -1.28
C HIS A 102 -16.20 6.96 0.05
N GLU A 103 -15.04 6.52 0.51
CA GLU A 103 -14.46 6.93 1.78
C GLU A 103 -12.94 7.02 1.68
N PRO A 104 -12.27 7.80 2.54
CA PRO A 104 -10.81 7.83 2.61
C PRO A 104 -10.24 6.44 2.85
N PHE A 105 -9.08 6.19 2.25
CA PHE A 105 -8.44 4.88 2.29
C PHE A 105 -6.93 5.02 2.45
N VAL A 106 -6.30 3.94 2.91
CA VAL A 106 -4.83 3.83 2.98
C VAL A 106 -4.36 2.80 1.97
N LEU A 107 -3.45 3.20 1.10
CA LEU A 107 -2.78 2.35 0.11
C LEU A 107 -1.38 2.02 0.58
N THR A 108 -0.99 0.74 0.50
CA THR A 108 0.38 0.29 0.74
C THR A 108 0.85 -0.67 -0.33
N THR A 109 2.17 -0.85 -0.46
CA THR A 109 2.75 -2.00 -1.13
C THR A 109 2.89 -3.17 -0.16
N VAL A 110 2.88 -4.41 -0.67
CA VAL A 110 2.86 -5.62 0.19
C VAL A 110 4.12 -5.79 1.04
N ASP A 111 5.23 -5.21 0.62
CA ASP A 111 6.55 -5.26 1.27
C ASP A 111 6.80 -4.13 2.28
N THR A 112 5.83 -3.26 2.49
CA THR A 112 5.96 -2.18 3.45
C THR A 112 6.03 -2.73 4.89
N ILE A 113 7.16 -2.50 5.56
CA ILE A 113 7.39 -2.90 6.95
C ILE A 113 7.43 -1.64 7.81
N PHE A 114 6.65 -1.63 8.88
CA PHE A 114 6.53 -0.50 9.81
C PHE A 114 6.25 -0.99 11.23
N ASN A 115 6.48 -0.12 12.20
CA ASN A 115 6.07 -0.33 13.58
C ASN A 115 4.55 -0.18 13.69
N GLU A 116 3.87 -1.18 14.28
CA GLU A 116 2.40 -1.22 14.32
C GLU A 116 1.81 -0.11 15.21
N ASN A 117 2.52 0.34 16.25
CA ASN A 117 2.08 1.46 17.08
C ASN A 117 2.22 2.80 16.32
N GLU A 118 3.30 2.97 15.56
CA GLU A 118 3.49 4.15 14.70
C GLU A 118 2.45 4.18 13.58
N PHE A 119 2.08 3.02 13.03
CA PHE A 119 1.02 2.93 12.04
C PHE A 119 -0.32 3.39 12.59
N LYS A 120 -0.66 3.01 13.83
CA LYS A 120 -1.87 3.52 14.48
C LYS A 120 -1.84 5.04 14.63
N THR A 121 -0.72 5.60 15.07
CA THR A 121 -0.53 7.05 15.16
C THR A 121 -0.69 7.72 13.79
N TYR A 122 -0.16 7.11 12.73
CA TYR A 122 -0.34 7.57 11.35
C TYR A 122 -1.83 7.59 10.95
N ILE A 123 -2.59 6.54 11.25
CA ILE A 123 -4.03 6.47 10.94
C ILE A 123 -4.81 7.59 11.65
N ASP A 124 -4.51 7.85 12.92
CA ASP A 124 -5.15 8.92 13.70
C ASP A 124 -4.81 10.30 13.11
N ALA A 125 -3.55 10.52 12.71
CA ALA A 125 -3.11 11.76 12.08
C ALA A 125 -3.72 11.94 10.67
N PHE A 126 -3.76 10.88 9.86
CA PHE A 126 -4.40 10.89 8.55
C PHE A 126 -5.88 11.23 8.65
N THR A 127 -6.61 10.63 9.59
CA THR A 127 -8.03 10.91 9.80
C THR A 127 -8.27 12.40 10.07
N LYS A 128 -7.47 13.01 10.97
CA LYS A 128 -7.54 14.44 11.27
C LYS A 128 -7.17 15.31 10.07
N ALA A 129 -6.16 14.89 9.29
CA ALA A 129 -5.75 15.62 8.09
C ALA A 129 -6.88 15.68 7.05
N ILE A 130 -7.58 14.56 6.82
CA ILE A 130 -8.75 14.51 5.92
C ILE A 130 -9.89 15.42 6.40
N GLU A 131 -10.19 15.44 7.71
CA GLU A 131 -11.20 16.33 8.29
C GLU A 131 -10.85 17.81 8.04
N ASN A 132 -9.56 18.14 7.97
CA ASN A 132 -9.04 19.47 7.66
C ASN A 132 -8.88 19.74 6.15
N GLY A 133 -9.40 18.86 5.27
CA GLY A 133 -9.44 19.07 3.83
C GLY A 133 -8.19 18.62 3.07
N VAL A 134 -7.22 17.97 3.74
CA VAL A 134 -6.05 17.37 3.09
C VAL A 134 -6.51 16.21 2.20
N GLN A 135 -6.02 16.12 0.97
CA GLN A 135 -6.44 15.08 0.03
C GLN A 135 -5.49 13.88 -0.02
N ALA A 136 -4.22 14.08 0.34
CA ALA A 136 -3.20 13.04 0.38
C ALA A 136 -2.29 13.24 1.59
N TYR A 137 -1.98 12.16 2.29
CA TYR A 137 -1.14 12.13 3.48
C TYR A 137 -0.18 10.94 3.40
N MET A 138 1.11 11.20 3.35
CA MET A 138 2.12 10.18 3.07
C MET A 138 2.90 9.80 4.32
N GLY A 139 3.10 8.51 4.53
CA GLY A 139 4.09 8.02 5.48
C GLY A 139 5.49 8.16 4.90
N VAL A 140 6.37 8.85 5.63
CA VAL A 140 7.77 9.06 5.24
C VAL A 140 8.72 8.62 6.35
N THR A 141 9.97 8.31 6.00
CA THR A 141 11.00 7.95 6.96
C THR A 141 12.32 8.65 6.63
N PRO A 142 13.11 9.05 7.63
CA PRO A 142 14.48 9.53 7.41
C PRO A 142 15.47 8.38 7.20
N PHE A 143 15.08 7.13 7.44
CA PHE A 143 15.93 5.95 7.32
C PHE A 143 15.99 5.49 5.86
N VAL A 144 17.18 5.58 5.26
CA VAL A 144 17.42 5.20 3.86
C VAL A 144 18.12 3.85 3.83
N ASP A 145 17.39 2.79 3.55
CA ASP A 145 17.90 1.42 3.38
C ASP A 145 17.22 0.77 2.14
N ASP A 146 17.05 1.54 1.08
CA ASP A 146 16.51 1.09 -0.21
C ASP A 146 17.55 1.37 -1.30
N GLU A 147 17.73 0.43 -2.22
CA GLU A 147 18.59 0.60 -3.40
C GLU A 147 18.09 1.71 -4.35
N LYS A 148 16.79 1.96 -4.35
CA LYS A 148 16.13 2.98 -5.19
C LYS A 148 15.08 3.73 -4.39
N PRO A 149 15.49 4.53 -3.39
CA PRO A 149 14.56 5.28 -2.58
C PRO A 149 13.86 6.36 -3.39
N LEU A 150 12.57 6.56 -3.16
CA LEU A 150 11.86 7.73 -3.64
C LEU A 150 12.02 8.85 -2.62
N TYR A 151 12.85 9.83 -2.93
CA TYR A 151 13.06 10.99 -2.06
C TYR A 151 11.87 11.93 -2.09
N VAL A 152 11.49 12.43 -0.91
CA VAL A 152 10.34 13.32 -0.71
C VAL A 152 10.83 14.68 -0.25
N GLY A 153 10.67 15.69 -1.12
CA GLY A 153 10.90 17.08 -0.76
C GLY A 153 9.74 17.62 0.06
N THR A 154 10.06 18.35 1.13
CA THR A 154 9.06 18.99 2.00
C THR A 154 9.44 20.43 2.30
N ASP A 155 8.42 21.28 2.54
CA ASP A 155 8.62 22.59 3.16
C ASP A 155 8.69 22.48 4.71
N ASN A 156 8.82 23.62 5.37
CA ASN A 156 8.91 23.70 6.84
C ASN A 156 7.61 23.25 7.56
N ASN A 157 6.49 23.16 6.84
CA ASN A 157 5.20 22.70 7.35
C ASN A 157 4.93 21.24 6.97
N LEU A 158 5.93 20.53 6.44
CA LEU A 158 5.85 19.17 5.93
C LEU A 158 4.89 19.02 4.73
N ASN A 159 4.56 20.09 4.01
CA ASN A 159 3.87 19.95 2.74
C ASN A 159 4.84 19.38 1.70
N ILE A 160 4.38 18.38 0.94
CA ILE A 160 5.20 17.76 -0.10
C ILE A 160 5.40 18.77 -1.24
N THR A 161 6.66 19.02 -1.60
CA THR A 161 7.06 19.95 -2.66
C THR A 161 7.53 19.23 -3.93
N GLY A 162 7.86 17.94 -3.84
CA GLY A 162 8.27 17.13 -4.98
C GLY A 162 8.71 15.72 -4.62
N PHE A 163 8.90 14.91 -5.66
CA PHE A 163 9.42 13.54 -5.59
C PHE A 163 10.63 13.43 -6.51
N TYR A 164 11.67 12.72 -6.05
CA TYR A 164 12.94 12.65 -6.76
C TYR A 164 13.54 11.24 -6.67
N ASP A 165 14.11 10.78 -7.79
CA ASP A 165 14.82 9.49 -7.86
C ASP A 165 16.25 9.57 -7.27
N GLN A 166 16.76 10.79 -7.05
CA GLN A 166 18.08 11.06 -6.47
C GLN A 166 17.99 12.18 -5.45
N ASN A 167 18.82 12.14 -4.40
CA ASN A 167 18.82 13.17 -3.37
C ASN A 167 19.59 14.44 -3.77
N ILE A 168 19.26 15.02 -4.90
CA ILE A 168 19.86 16.27 -5.41
C ILE A 168 19.35 17.53 -4.71
N HIS A 169 18.25 17.42 -3.96
CA HIS A 169 17.60 18.53 -3.23
C HIS A 169 17.77 18.43 -1.71
N ASN A 170 18.71 17.61 -1.22
CA ASN A 170 18.92 17.37 0.20
C ASN A 170 17.66 17.02 0.98
N CYS A 171 16.82 16.17 0.40
CA CYS A 171 15.59 15.70 1.03
C CYS A 171 15.92 14.94 2.32
N SER A 172 15.23 15.28 3.40
CA SER A 172 15.38 14.61 4.71
C SER A 172 14.61 13.29 4.80
N TYR A 173 13.72 13.03 3.85
CA TYR A 173 12.81 11.88 3.89
C TYR A 173 12.79 11.12 2.58
N ILE A 174 12.45 9.82 2.71
CA ILE A 174 12.05 8.97 1.60
C ILE A 174 10.63 8.44 1.84
N SER A 175 10.00 7.94 0.78
CA SER A 175 8.70 7.27 0.85
C SER A 175 8.76 6.06 1.78
N GLY A 176 7.84 6.00 2.75
CA GLY A 176 7.63 4.82 3.59
C GLY A 176 6.66 3.80 3.00
N GLY A 177 6.19 3.99 1.76
CA GLY A 177 5.26 3.07 1.09
C GLY A 177 3.84 3.06 1.65
N ILE A 178 3.44 4.10 2.39
CA ILE A 178 2.12 4.24 3.00
C ILE A 178 1.49 5.56 2.52
N TYR A 179 0.31 5.47 1.93
CA TYR A 179 -0.38 6.61 1.32
C TYR A 179 -1.83 6.68 1.80
N GLY A 180 -2.15 7.64 2.64
CA GLY A 180 -3.52 7.98 3.02
C GLY A 180 -4.13 8.91 1.97
N LEU A 181 -5.24 8.51 1.37
CA LEU A 181 -5.81 9.17 0.20
C LEU A 181 -7.31 9.44 0.38
N HIS A 182 -7.74 10.63 -0.04
CA HIS A 182 -9.14 10.93 -0.23
C HIS A 182 -9.60 10.44 -1.61
N PRO A 183 -10.84 9.92 -1.78
CA PRO A 183 -11.33 9.43 -3.08
C PRO A 183 -11.21 10.41 -4.25
N LYS A 184 -11.19 11.71 -4.00
CA LYS A 184 -10.96 12.72 -5.04
C LYS A 184 -9.64 12.53 -5.80
N THR A 185 -8.61 11.95 -5.17
CA THR A 185 -7.32 11.67 -5.81
C THR A 185 -7.42 10.64 -6.93
N LEU A 186 -8.48 9.82 -6.95
CA LEU A 186 -8.72 8.85 -8.02
C LEU A 186 -8.95 9.53 -9.39
N GLN A 187 -9.46 10.76 -9.42
CA GLN A 187 -9.60 11.53 -10.66
C GLN A 187 -8.23 11.82 -11.28
N THR A 188 -7.26 12.20 -10.45
CA THR A 188 -5.87 12.40 -10.89
C THR A 188 -5.25 11.10 -11.38
N LEU A 189 -5.48 9.98 -10.66
CA LEU A 189 -5.01 8.66 -11.08
C LEU A 189 -5.51 8.31 -12.48
N HIS A 190 -6.82 8.40 -12.72
CA HIS A 190 -7.42 8.08 -14.01
C HIS A 190 -6.85 8.97 -15.13
N HIS A 191 -6.73 10.27 -14.89
CA HIS A 191 -6.13 11.20 -15.84
C HIS A 191 -4.66 10.82 -16.17
N CYS A 192 -3.87 10.48 -15.18
CA CYS A 192 -2.48 10.03 -15.41
C CYS A 192 -2.40 8.71 -16.21
N ILE A 193 -3.34 7.79 -16.01
CA ILE A 193 -3.40 6.53 -16.77
C ILE A 193 -3.79 6.78 -18.24
N GLU A 194 -4.70 7.72 -18.51
CA GLU A 194 -5.12 8.07 -19.87
C GLU A 194 -4.02 8.74 -20.70
N GLN A 195 -3.04 9.35 -20.04
CA GLN A 195 -1.94 10.08 -20.71
C GLN A 195 -0.68 9.22 -20.94
N ASN A 196 -0.61 8.02 -20.40
CA ASN A 196 0.53 7.10 -20.51
C ASN A 196 0.17 5.79 -21.23
#